data_5c4acfcd524aa05ed7a34c56b9019a7b
#
_entry.id   5c4acfcd524aa05ed7a34c56b9019a7b
#
_cell.length_a   1.000
_cell.length_b   1.000
_cell.length_c   1.000
_cell.angle_alpha   90.00
_cell.angle_beta   90.00
_cell.angle_gamma   90.00
#
_symmetry.space_group_name_H-M   'P 1'
#
loop_
_entity.id
_entity.type
_entity.pdbx_description
1 polymer ?
#
loop_
_entity_poly.entity_id
_entity_poly.type
_entity_poly.pdbx_seq_one_letter_code
_entity_poly.pdbx_strand_id
1 'polypeptide(L)'
;MQDRLFQSEEFGTSAKATDTLIFVCPYSVPIQKARLAIRRLVRAGYHVVAYETTSAVFTDADPMILPELISRIRQDIRSRIAELASEGAAEFGFFGSSLGSFILYNCVGREIPELRWGVFNTGGNIARGVWNMPALRQLHAARGWSLPRLEEAWAELQQPDFGRLDGCRFVFASSRRDSIAPLRDISQYLEPMLQAGAEVSVYEVPAISHRTAVIAGLWKGPQLVRMARRPNLV
;
A
#
# COMPACT_ATOMS: atom_id res chain seq x y z
N MET A 1 8.34 -25.45 -9.17
CA MET A 1 8.60 -24.05 -9.57
C MET A 1 7.85 -23.21 -8.56
N GLN A 2 8.54 -22.65 -7.56
CA GLN A 2 7.89 -21.74 -6.62
C GLN A 2 7.51 -20.48 -7.41
N ASP A 3 6.23 -20.33 -7.74
CA ASP A 3 5.73 -19.14 -8.39
C ASP A 3 6.04 -17.95 -7.50
N ARG A 4 6.76 -16.97 -8.07
CA ARG A 4 7.08 -15.74 -7.34
C ARG A 4 5.77 -15.05 -7.01
N LEU A 5 5.49 -14.87 -5.71
CA LEU A 5 4.28 -14.19 -5.25
C LEU A 5 4.26 -12.70 -5.63
N PHE A 6 5.42 -12.14 -5.91
CA PHE A 6 5.61 -10.76 -6.35
C PHE A 6 6.85 -10.61 -7.23
N GLN A 7 6.96 -9.49 -7.92
CA GLN A 7 8.18 -9.04 -8.59
C GLN A 7 8.39 -7.55 -8.36
N SER A 8 9.64 -7.09 -8.51
CA SER A 8 10.02 -5.69 -8.35
C SER A 8 10.82 -5.17 -9.54
N GLU A 9 10.71 -3.86 -9.80
CA GLU A 9 11.45 -3.14 -10.85
C GLU A 9 11.81 -1.74 -10.33
N GLU A 10 12.98 -1.24 -10.69
CA GLU A 10 13.45 0.09 -10.29
C GLU A 10 13.36 1.11 -11.40
N PHE A 11 13.08 2.35 -11.00
CA PHE A 11 12.91 3.49 -11.89
C PHE A 11 13.61 4.72 -11.31
N GLY A 12 14.29 5.45 -12.17
CA GLY A 12 15.05 6.65 -11.79
C GLY A 12 16.53 6.48 -12.12
N THR A 13 17.31 7.55 -11.92
CA THR A 13 18.73 7.59 -12.36
C THR A 13 19.68 7.09 -11.29
N SER A 14 19.42 7.31 -10.03
CA SER A 14 20.25 6.90 -8.89
C SER A 14 19.49 7.10 -7.59
N ALA A 15 19.67 6.22 -6.64
CA ALA A 15 19.17 6.40 -5.27
C ALA A 15 20.07 7.36 -4.47
N LYS A 16 21.32 7.60 -4.91
CA LYS A 16 22.31 8.41 -4.17
C LYS A 16 21.82 9.85 -3.99
N ALA A 17 21.73 10.27 -2.72
CA ALA A 17 21.25 11.58 -2.30
C ALA A 17 19.81 11.93 -2.78
N THR A 18 19.05 10.92 -3.22
CA THR A 18 17.67 11.05 -3.70
C THR A 18 16.74 10.31 -2.77
N ASP A 19 15.55 10.87 -2.51
CA ASP A 19 14.53 10.15 -1.76
C ASP A 19 14.03 8.96 -2.55
N THR A 20 13.95 7.83 -1.87
CA THR A 20 13.44 6.59 -2.45
C THR A 20 12.00 6.37 -2.04
N LEU A 21 11.17 6.03 -3.02
CA LEU A 21 9.77 5.72 -2.86
C LEU A 21 9.50 4.24 -3.15
N ILE A 22 9.07 3.50 -2.15
CA ILE A 22 8.54 2.14 -2.32
C ILE A 22 7.13 2.25 -2.88
N PHE A 23 6.92 1.77 -4.10
CA PHE A 23 5.63 1.80 -4.78
C PHE A 23 5.04 0.40 -4.87
N VAL A 24 3.87 0.16 -4.27
CA VAL A 24 3.20 -1.15 -4.39
C VAL A 24 1.91 -1.02 -5.20
N CYS A 25 1.84 -1.76 -6.29
CA CYS A 25 0.75 -1.74 -7.25
C CYS A 25 -0.59 -2.22 -6.65
N PRO A 26 -1.72 -1.80 -7.24
CA PRO A 26 -3.02 -2.39 -6.93
C PRO A 26 -3.06 -3.88 -7.29
N TYR A 27 -3.99 -4.62 -6.69
CA TYR A 27 -4.26 -6.01 -7.03
C TYR A 27 -4.42 -6.19 -8.55
N SER A 28 -3.73 -7.18 -9.09
CA SER A 28 -3.81 -7.57 -10.52
C SER A 28 -3.43 -6.46 -11.52
N VAL A 29 -2.73 -5.42 -11.06
CA VAL A 29 -2.20 -4.37 -11.92
C VAL A 29 -0.69 -4.54 -12.04
N PRO A 30 -0.18 -4.99 -13.19
CA PRO A 30 1.26 -5.12 -13.40
C PRO A 30 1.96 -3.76 -13.44
N ILE A 31 3.24 -3.74 -13.09
CA ILE A 31 4.10 -2.53 -13.11
C ILE A 31 4.02 -1.81 -14.46
N GLN A 32 3.97 -2.55 -15.58
CA GLN A 32 3.86 -1.98 -16.92
C GLN A 32 2.62 -1.09 -17.10
N LYS A 33 1.48 -1.46 -16.48
CA LYS A 33 0.25 -0.64 -16.49
C LYS A 33 0.34 0.56 -15.54
N ALA A 34 1.13 0.45 -14.46
CA ALA A 34 1.38 1.54 -13.52
C ALA A 34 2.48 2.52 -13.98
N ARG A 35 3.23 2.20 -15.04
CA ARG A 35 4.41 2.96 -15.49
C ARG A 35 4.17 4.47 -15.65
N LEU A 36 2.99 4.87 -16.09
CA LEU A 36 2.70 6.31 -16.23
C LEU A 36 2.71 7.02 -14.87
N ALA A 37 2.08 6.42 -13.85
CA ALA A 37 2.08 6.95 -12.49
C ALA A 37 3.51 6.94 -11.91
N ILE A 38 4.24 5.85 -12.07
CA ILE A 38 5.64 5.70 -11.62
C ILE A 38 6.52 6.78 -12.28
N ARG A 39 6.45 6.95 -13.61
CA ARG A 39 7.22 8.00 -14.32
C ARG A 39 6.91 9.41 -13.83
N ARG A 40 5.70 9.68 -13.37
CA ARG A 40 5.34 11.00 -12.78
C ARG A 40 6.02 11.21 -11.44
N LEU A 41 6.18 10.16 -10.63
CA LEU A 41 6.92 10.19 -9.37
C LEU A 41 8.43 10.38 -9.65
N VAL A 42 8.98 9.65 -10.61
CA VAL A 42 10.38 9.83 -11.05
C VAL A 42 10.63 11.26 -11.53
N ARG A 43 9.73 11.83 -12.35
CA ARG A 43 9.83 13.24 -12.80
C ARG A 43 9.68 14.24 -11.65
N ALA A 44 9.06 13.85 -10.55
CA ALA A 44 8.96 14.65 -9.33
C ALA A 44 10.23 14.56 -8.45
N GLY A 45 11.24 13.80 -8.88
CA GLY A 45 12.56 13.72 -8.24
C GLY A 45 12.76 12.51 -7.32
N TYR A 46 11.88 11.51 -7.36
CA TYR A 46 12.02 10.30 -6.54
C TYR A 46 12.72 9.18 -7.31
N HIS A 47 13.58 8.44 -6.63
CA HIS A 47 13.93 7.08 -7.04
C HIS A 47 12.77 6.14 -6.64
N VAL A 48 12.30 5.27 -7.52
CA VAL A 48 11.12 4.44 -7.26
C VAL A 48 11.46 2.96 -7.39
N VAL A 49 11.24 2.21 -6.32
CA VAL A 49 11.25 0.75 -6.32
C VAL A 49 9.80 0.26 -6.33
N ALA A 50 9.37 -0.29 -7.46
CA ALA A 50 7.99 -0.70 -7.68
C ALA A 50 7.82 -2.20 -7.49
N TYR A 51 6.72 -2.59 -6.84
CA TYR A 51 6.31 -3.98 -6.60
C TYR A 51 4.95 -4.25 -7.23
N GLU A 52 4.81 -5.41 -7.87
CA GLU A 52 3.51 -5.96 -8.26
C GLU A 52 3.32 -7.34 -7.65
N THR A 53 2.07 -7.71 -7.41
CA THR A 53 1.70 -8.99 -6.82
C THR A 53 1.02 -9.89 -7.85
N THR A 54 1.16 -11.20 -7.68
CA THR A 54 0.41 -12.15 -8.49
C THR A 54 -1.09 -12.11 -8.17
N SER A 55 -1.92 -12.48 -9.15
CA SER A 55 -3.37 -12.63 -8.93
C SER A 55 -3.71 -13.80 -7.99
N ALA A 56 -2.80 -14.75 -7.80
CA ALA A 56 -2.97 -15.89 -6.92
C ALA A 56 -3.31 -15.48 -5.47
N VAL A 57 -2.85 -14.31 -5.03
CA VAL A 57 -3.06 -13.82 -3.65
C VAL A 57 -4.53 -13.84 -3.18
N PHE A 58 -5.49 -13.69 -4.10
CA PHE A 58 -6.92 -13.79 -3.79
C PHE A 58 -7.64 -14.91 -4.53
N THR A 59 -6.98 -15.57 -5.48
CA THR A 59 -7.58 -16.67 -6.26
C THR A 59 -7.08 -18.04 -5.82
N ASP A 60 -6.12 -18.11 -4.90
CA ASP A 60 -5.70 -19.37 -4.31
C ASP A 60 -6.78 -19.96 -3.39
N ALA A 61 -6.73 -21.26 -3.16
CA ALA A 61 -7.64 -21.95 -2.25
C ALA A 61 -7.32 -21.65 -0.78
N ASP A 62 -6.04 -21.39 -0.49
CA ASP A 62 -5.56 -21.09 0.84
C ASP A 62 -5.49 -19.56 1.06
N PRO A 63 -6.33 -18.98 1.92
CA PRO A 63 -6.28 -17.55 2.22
C PRO A 63 -5.00 -17.14 2.97
N MET A 64 -4.24 -18.10 3.52
CA MET A 64 -2.98 -17.83 4.22
C MET A 64 -1.86 -17.40 3.25
N ILE A 65 -2.08 -17.48 1.94
CA ILE A 65 -1.16 -16.93 0.94
C ILE A 65 -0.98 -15.40 1.08
N LEU A 66 -1.98 -14.67 1.58
CA LEU A 66 -1.87 -13.22 1.81
C LEU A 66 -0.92 -12.86 2.95
N PRO A 67 -1.00 -13.45 4.15
CA PRO A 67 0.02 -13.28 5.20
C PRO A 67 1.43 -13.64 4.72
N GLU A 68 1.58 -14.73 3.99
CA GLU A 68 2.87 -15.15 3.43
C GLU A 68 3.42 -14.12 2.44
N LEU A 69 2.59 -13.63 1.52
CA LEU A 69 2.96 -12.56 0.59
C LEU A 69 3.45 -11.32 1.32
N ILE A 70 2.69 -10.85 2.34
CA ILE A 70 3.05 -9.65 3.10
C ILE A 70 4.39 -9.85 3.81
N SER A 71 4.59 -11.01 4.44
CA SER A 71 5.86 -11.34 5.12
C SER A 71 7.05 -11.29 4.15
N ARG A 72 6.91 -11.90 2.97
CA ARG A 72 7.97 -11.95 1.95
C ARG A 72 8.26 -10.58 1.34
N ILE A 73 7.22 -9.82 0.96
CA ILE A 73 7.40 -8.45 0.43
C ILE A 73 8.05 -7.56 1.48
N ARG A 74 7.62 -7.63 2.74
CA ARG A 74 8.21 -6.86 3.84
C ARG A 74 9.69 -7.15 4.02
N GLN A 75 10.09 -8.42 3.97
CA GLN A 75 11.49 -8.81 4.05
C GLN A 75 12.30 -8.26 2.86
N ASP A 76 11.76 -8.35 1.66
CA ASP A 76 12.41 -7.82 0.44
C ASP A 76 12.56 -6.30 0.49
N ILE A 77 11.50 -5.57 0.86
CA ILE A 77 11.54 -4.10 1.06
C ILE A 77 12.60 -3.73 2.09
N ARG A 78 12.66 -4.42 3.23
CA ARG A 78 13.66 -4.16 4.28
C ARG A 78 15.08 -4.35 3.75
N SER A 79 15.35 -5.45 3.05
CA SER A 79 16.65 -5.72 2.44
C SER A 79 17.03 -4.66 1.43
N ARG A 80 16.06 -4.26 0.60
CA ARG A 80 16.28 -3.25 -0.44
C ARG A 80 16.52 -1.85 0.13
N ILE A 81 15.82 -1.47 1.19
CA ILE A 81 16.08 -0.22 1.93
C ILE A 81 17.50 -0.21 2.49
N ALA A 82 17.94 -1.32 3.11
CA ALA A 82 19.29 -1.41 3.66
C ALA A 82 20.38 -1.27 2.57
N GLU A 83 20.19 -1.89 1.42
CA GLU A 83 21.08 -1.74 0.25
C GLU A 83 21.14 -0.28 -0.21
N LEU A 84 19.99 0.33 -0.50
CA LEU A 84 19.92 1.71 -1.01
C LEU A 84 20.41 2.73 0.02
N ALA A 85 20.22 2.50 1.32
CA ALA A 85 20.78 3.33 2.38
C ALA A 85 22.32 3.27 2.36
N SER A 86 22.90 2.08 2.14
CA SER A 86 24.35 1.91 2.00
C SER A 86 24.93 2.60 0.76
N GLU A 87 24.13 2.76 -0.29
CA GLU A 87 24.46 3.51 -1.50
C GLU A 87 24.29 5.03 -1.34
N GLY A 88 23.73 5.49 -0.22
CA GLY A 88 23.56 6.90 0.13
C GLY A 88 22.20 7.49 -0.24
N ALA A 89 21.14 6.67 -0.31
CA ALA A 89 19.76 7.19 -0.41
C ALA A 89 19.45 8.13 0.77
N ALA A 90 18.74 9.23 0.50
CA ALA A 90 18.53 10.29 1.49
C ALA A 90 17.44 9.93 2.50
N GLU A 91 16.24 9.61 2.02
CA GLU A 91 15.08 9.24 2.82
C GLU A 91 14.24 8.19 2.12
N PHE A 92 13.44 7.47 2.90
CA PHE A 92 12.52 6.45 2.39
C PHE A 92 11.08 6.81 2.71
N GLY A 93 10.25 6.72 1.68
CA GLY A 93 8.82 6.84 1.79
C GLY A 93 8.11 5.80 0.96
N PHE A 94 6.78 5.87 0.89
CA PHE A 94 6.03 4.90 0.11
C PHE A 94 4.78 5.46 -0.58
N PHE A 95 4.31 4.73 -1.57
CA PHE A 95 3.02 4.90 -2.21
C PHE A 95 2.37 3.54 -2.44
N GLY A 96 1.37 3.21 -1.65
CA GLY A 96 0.55 2.01 -1.85
C GLY A 96 -0.76 2.33 -2.53
N SER A 97 -1.28 1.41 -3.35
CA SER A 97 -2.59 1.58 -3.96
C SER A 97 -3.43 0.29 -3.83
N SER A 98 -4.64 0.41 -3.30
CA SER A 98 -5.55 -0.72 -3.04
C SER A 98 -4.86 -1.81 -2.20
N LEU A 99 -4.67 -3.03 -2.72
CA LEU A 99 -3.89 -4.08 -2.06
C LEU A 99 -2.50 -3.58 -1.64
N GLY A 100 -1.84 -2.78 -2.49
CA GLY A 100 -0.53 -2.19 -2.17
C GLY A 100 -0.57 -1.27 -0.94
N SER A 101 -1.68 -0.55 -0.70
CA SER A 101 -1.87 0.23 0.54
C SER A 101 -1.94 -0.68 1.76
N PHE A 102 -2.65 -1.80 1.66
CA PHE A 102 -2.77 -2.76 2.74
C PHE A 102 -1.44 -3.46 3.06
N ILE A 103 -0.67 -3.83 2.02
CA ILE A 103 0.67 -4.40 2.20
C ILE A 103 1.56 -3.40 2.94
N LEU A 104 1.62 -2.14 2.50
CA LEU A 104 2.46 -1.12 3.12
C LEU A 104 1.99 -0.71 4.51
N TYR A 105 0.69 -0.77 4.79
CA TYR A 105 0.13 -0.60 6.14
C TYR A 105 0.74 -1.63 7.12
N ASN A 106 1.01 -2.84 6.66
CA ASN A 106 1.67 -3.89 7.42
C ASN A 106 3.22 -3.82 7.38
N CYS A 107 3.79 -2.82 6.71
CA CYS A 107 5.25 -2.64 6.63
C CYS A 107 5.74 -1.48 7.50
N VAL A 108 4.91 -0.48 7.79
CA VAL A 108 5.33 0.73 8.50
C VAL A 108 5.54 0.51 10.01
N GLY A 109 6.24 1.44 10.64
CA GLY A 109 6.48 1.44 12.08
C GLY A 109 7.54 0.40 12.48
N ARG A 110 7.21 -0.44 13.45
CA ARG A 110 8.14 -1.43 14.02
C ARG A 110 8.77 -2.35 12.98
N GLU A 111 8.02 -2.66 11.92
CA GLU A 111 8.49 -3.58 10.88
C GLU A 111 9.56 -2.96 9.99
N ILE A 112 9.34 -1.72 9.51
CA ILE A 112 10.32 -0.98 8.70
C ILE A 112 10.32 0.49 9.16
N PRO A 113 11.11 0.82 10.20
CA PRO A 113 11.12 2.15 10.81
C PRO A 113 11.63 3.27 9.88
N GLU A 114 12.31 2.90 8.81
CA GLU A 114 12.80 3.83 7.79
C GLU A 114 11.66 4.42 6.93
N LEU A 115 10.50 3.75 6.84
CA LEU A 115 9.33 4.25 6.10
C LEU A 115 8.55 5.27 6.94
N ARG A 116 9.02 6.51 6.95
CA ARG A 116 8.51 7.57 7.83
C ARG A 116 7.43 8.46 7.21
N TRP A 117 7.23 8.40 5.91
CA TRP A 117 6.19 9.16 5.22
C TRP A 117 5.64 8.37 4.03
N GLY A 118 4.38 8.59 3.70
CA GLY A 118 3.82 7.89 2.57
C GLY A 118 2.33 8.08 2.34
N VAL A 119 1.86 7.41 1.30
CA VAL A 119 0.48 7.51 0.80
C VAL A 119 -0.18 6.14 0.78
N PHE A 120 -1.34 6.05 1.41
CA PHE A 120 -2.27 4.94 1.30
C PHE A 120 -3.41 5.33 0.36
N ASN A 121 -3.30 4.98 -0.91
CA ASN A 121 -4.32 5.27 -1.90
C ASN A 121 -5.37 4.15 -1.96
N THR A 122 -6.60 4.43 -1.57
CA THR A 122 -7.72 3.49 -1.53
C THR A 122 -7.46 2.24 -0.67
N GLY A 123 -6.77 2.43 0.46
CA GLY A 123 -6.58 1.38 1.47
C GLY A 123 -7.84 1.18 2.31
N GLY A 124 -8.01 -0.02 2.84
CA GLY A 124 -9.15 -0.35 3.69
C GLY A 124 -9.12 -1.80 4.18
N ASN A 125 -10.19 -2.26 4.85
CA ASN A 125 -10.32 -3.63 5.34
C ASN A 125 -10.23 -4.63 4.19
N ILE A 126 -9.16 -5.43 4.17
CA ILE A 126 -8.87 -6.32 3.04
C ILE A 126 -9.89 -7.44 2.92
N ALA A 127 -10.37 -8.01 4.03
CA ALA A 127 -11.37 -9.07 4.02
C ALA A 127 -12.69 -8.55 3.42
N ARG A 128 -13.13 -7.36 3.87
CA ARG A 128 -14.32 -6.68 3.29
C ARG A 128 -14.08 -6.29 1.84
N GLY A 129 -12.91 -5.78 1.52
CA GLY A 129 -12.53 -5.43 0.15
C GLY A 129 -12.66 -6.63 -0.79
N VAL A 130 -12.08 -7.77 -0.44
CA VAL A 130 -12.19 -9.03 -1.19
C VAL A 130 -13.66 -9.48 -1.28
N TRP A 131 -14.40 -9.42 -0.16
CA TRP A 131 -15.80 -9.83 -0.12
C TRP A 131 -16.73 -8.92 -0.92
N ASN A 132 -16.40 -7.64 -1.05
CA ASN A 132 -17.13 -6.68 -1.87
C ASN A 132 -16.87 -6.83 -3.38
N MET A 133 -15.86 -7.62 -3.79
CA MET A 133 -15.62 -7.98 -5.19
C MET A 133 -16.43 -9.23 -5.57
N PRO A 134 -17.49 -9.15 -6.42
CA PRO A 134 -18.41 -10.27 -6.65
C PRO A 134 -17.73 -11.56 -7.10
N ALA A 135 -16.74 -11.48 -8.00
CA ALA A 135 -16.02 -12.66 -8.49
C ALA A 135 -15.21 -13.35 -7.38
N LEU A 136 -14.51 -12.59 -6.54
CA LEU A 136 -13.74 -13.14 -5.43
C LEU A 136 -14.66 -13.68 -4.34
N ARG A 137 -15.76 -12.98 -4.03
CA ARG A 137 -16.76 -13.49 -3.09
C ARG A 137 -17.33 -14.83 -3.52
N GLN A 138 -17.72 -14.97 -4.79
CA GLN A 138 -18.22 -16.24 -5.32
C GLN A 138 -17.16 -17.34 -5.22
N LEU A 139 -15.92 -17.05 -5.59
CA LEU A 139 -14.81 -17.98 -5.51
C LEU A 139 -14.57 -18.46 -4.07
N HIS A 140 -14.50 -17.54 -3.11
CA HIS A 140 -14.27 -17.87 -1.71
C HIS A 140 -15.48 -18.61 -1.11
N ALA A 141 -16.71 -18.18 -1.40
CA ALA A 141 -17.92 -18.85 -0.93
C ALA A 141 -18.02 -20.30 -1.44
N ALA A 142 -17.68 -20.56 -2.71
CA ALA A 142 -17.64 -21.91 -3.28
C ALA A 142 -16.62 -22.83 -2.59
N ARG A 143 -15.65 -22.27 -1.89
CA ARG A 143 -14.63 -22.98 -1.09
C ARG A 143 -14.96 -23.04 0.41
N GLY A 144 -16.17 -22.66 0.79
CA GLY A 144 -16.63 -22.67 2.18
C GLY A 144 -16.12 -21.53 3.05
N TRP A 145 -15.52 -20.49 2.44
CA TRP A 145 -15.14 -19.26 3.14
C TRP A 145 -16.35 -18.32 3.27
N SER A 146 -16.37 -17.58 4.38
CA SER A 146 -17.33 -16.50 4.62
C SER A 146 -16.56 -15.23 5.03
N LEU A 147 -17.21 -14.07 5.01
CA LEU A 147 -16.57 -12.83 5.47
C LEU A 147 -16.03 -12.94 6.91
N PRO A 148 -16.80 -13.45 7.91
CA PRO A 148 -16.28 -13.61 9.27
C PRO A 148 -15.03 -14.51 9.33
N ARG A 149 -14.99 -15.59 8.57
CA ARG A 149 -13.83 -16.51 8.53
C ARG A 149 -12.61 -15.85 7.89
N LEU A 150 -12.79 -15.01 6.87
CA LEU A 150 -11.70 -14.23 6.29
C LEU A 150 -11.22 -13.12 7.24
N GLU A 151 -12.14 -12.45 7.94
CA GLU A 151 -11.80 -11.46 8.96
C GLU A 151 -10.98 -12.08 10.10
N GLU A 152 -11.35 -13.29 10.54
CA GLU A 152 -10.61 -14.07 11.54
C GLU A 152 -9.22 -14.49 11.02
N ALA A 153 -9.15 -15.08 9.82
CA ALA A 153 -7.90 -15.55 9.23
C ALA A 153 -6.88 -14.43 8.99
N TRP A 154 -7.33 -13.19 8.77
CA TRP A 154 -6.49 -12.02 8.52
C TRP A 154 -6.52 -10.99 9.66
N ALA A 155 -6.97 -11.38 10.87
CA ALA A 155 -7.15 -10.47 12.00
C ALA A 155 -5.86 -9.73 12.37
N GLU A 156 -4.72 -10.43 12.43
CA GLU A 156 -3.42 -9.83 12.75
C GLU A 156 -2.97 -8.80 11.70
N LEU A 157 -3.33 -9.01 10.44
CA LEU A 157 -3.01 -8.08 9.36
C LEU A 157 -3.89 -6.81 9.40
N GLN A 158 -5.07 -6.87 10.04
CA GLN A 158 -5.96 -5.71 10.18
C GLN A 158 -5.51 -4.75 11.27
N GLN A 159 -4.76 -5.23 12.24
CA GLN A 159 -4.28 -4.47 13.40
C GLN A 159 -2.79 -4.75 13.66
N PRO A 160 -1.89 -4.32 12.77
CA PRO A 160 -0.46 -4.51 12.97
C PRO A 160 0.03 -3.72 14.19
N ASP A 161 1.03 -4.27 14.88
CA ASP A 161 1.74 -3.55 15.94
C ASP A 161 2.71 -2.52 15.33
N PHE A 162 2.31 -1.28 15.29
CA PHE A 162 3.16 -0.20 14.77
C PHE A 162 4.33 0.16 15.70
N GLY A 163 4.26 -0.17 16.98
CA GLY A 163 5.15 0.41 17.98
C GLY A 163 4.92 1.94 18.07
N ARG A 164 5.97 2.73 17.87
CA ARG A 164 5.90 4.21 17.87
C ARG A 164 6.08 4.75 16.46
N LEU A 165 5.20 5.70 16.09
CA LEU A 165 5.19 6.38 14.80
C LEU A 165 5.47 7.90 14.94
N ASP A 166 6.15 8.33 16.01
CA ASP A 166 6.45 9.74 16.22
C ASP A 166 7.26 10.33 15.07
N GLY A 167 6.78 11.45 14.52
CA GLY A 167 7.36 12.11 13.37
C GLY A 167 7.16 11.38 12.04
N CYS A 168 6.36 10.30 12.03
CA CYS A 168 5.89 9.70 10.79
C CYS A 168 4.66 10.44 10.25
N ARG A 169 4.56 10.56 8.94
CA ARG A 169 3.49 11.32 8.26
C ARG A 169 2.86 10.53 7.14
N PHE A 170 1.56 10.40 7.17
CA PHE A 170 0.83 9.60 6.19
C PHE A 170 -0.37 10.35 5.61
N VAL A 171 -0.63 10.11 4.34
CA VAL A 171 -1.81 10.59 3.64
C VAL A 171 -2.66 9.42 3.22
N PHE A 172 -3.91 9.39 3.66
CA PHE A 172 -4.92 8.45 3.16
C PHE A 172 -5.73 9.13 2.07
N ALA A 173 -5.65 8.62 0.84
CA ALA A 173 -6.44 9.08 -0.28
C ALA A 173 -7.56 8.09 -0.57
N SER A 174 -8.82 8.50 -0.47
CA SER A 174 -9.98 7.63 -0.68
C SER A 174 -11.19 8.40 -1.19
N SER A 175 -12.24 7.70 -1.59
CA SER A 175 -13.50 8.29 -2.06
C SER A 175 -14.70 7.78 -1.24
N ARG A 176 -15.67 8.66 -1.00
CA ARG A 176 -16.96 8.29 -0.37
C ARG A 176 -17.74 7.28 -1.18
N ARG A 177 -17.56 7.26 -2.50
CA ARG A 177 -18.27 6.37 -3.44
C ARG A 177 -17.47 5.12 -3.80
N ASP A 178 -16.36 4.90 -3.13
CA ASP A 178 -15.62 3.64 -3.28
C ASP A 178 -16.41 2.51 -2.61
N SER A 179 -16.80 1.51 -3.37
CA SER A 179 -17.59 0.38 -2.88
C SER A 179 -16.73 -0.73 -2.25
N ILE A 180 -15.42 -0.70 -2.46
CA ILE A 180 -14.49 -1.72 -1.96
C ILE A 180 -13.78 -1.22 -0.70
N ALA A 181 -13.26 0.01 -0.73
CA ALA A 181 -12.56 0.66 0.37
C ALA A 181 -13.13 2.07 0.61
N PRO A 182 -14.38 2.18 1.09
CA PRO A 182 -15.05 3.48 1.24
C PRO A 182 -14.39 4.33 2.32
N LEU A 183 -14.40 5.65 2.10
CA LEU A 183 -13.82 6.63 3.02
C LEU A 183 -14.33 6.50 4.46
N ARG A 184 -15.60 6.10 4.64
CA ARG A 184 -16.20 5.90 5.97
C ARG A 184 -15.52 4.79 6.81
N ASP A 185 -14.88 3.82 6.15
CA ASP A 185 -14.24 2.68 6.82
C ASP A 185 -12.76 2.97 7.14
N ILE A 186 -12.27 4.13 6.73
CA ILE A 186 -10.86 4.53 6.94
C ILE A 186 -10.52 4.75 8.41
N SER A 187 -11.47 5.21 9.24
CA SER A 187 -11.23 5.53 10.66
C SER A 187 -10.57 4.38 11.43
N GLN A 188 -10.98 3.14 11.17
CA GLN A 188 -10.39 1.95 11.80
C GLN A 188 -8.89 1.75 11.49
N TYR A 189 -8.36 2.40 10.42
CA TYR A 189 -6.94 2.39 10.06
C TYR A 189 -6.20 3.62 10.56
N LEU A 190 -6.89 4.76 10.62
CA LEU A 190 -6.30 6.00 11.10
C LEU A 190 -6.06 5.96 12.60
N GLU A 191 -7.04 5.48 13.35
CA GLU A 191 -7.02 5.53 14.80
C GLU A 191 -5.81 4.80 15.42
N PRO A 192 -5.45 3.57 15.06
CA PRO A 192 -4.25 2.92 15.56
C PRO A 192 -2.95 3.67 15.22
N MET A 193 -2.86 4.28 14.04
CA MET A 193 -1.69 5.05 13.63
C MET A 193 -1.58 6.37 14.42
N LEU A 194 -2.71 7.06 14.65
CA LEU A 194 -2.76 8.26 15.46
C LEU A 194 -2.39 7.97 16.93
N GLN A 195 -2.89 6.86 17.47
CA GLN A 195 -2.54 6.39 18.82
C GLN A 195 -1.05 6.04 18.96
N ALA A 196 -0.44 5.55 17.86
CA ALA A 196 1.00 5.29 17.79
C ALA A 196 1.86 6.55 17.60
N GLY A 197 1.25 7.74 17.44
CA GLY A 197 1.94 9.04 17.36
C GLY A 197 2.16 9.57 15.94
N ALA A 198 1.57 8.96 14.91
CA ALA A 198 1.69 9.45 13.54
C ALA A 198 0.86 10.72 13.28
N GLU A 199 1.36 11.58 12.40
CA GLU A 199 0.56 12.62 11.77
C GLU A 199 -0.16 12.04 10.55
N VAL A 200 -1.49 12.07 10.51
CA VAL A 200 -2.28 11.50 9.44
C VAL A 200 -3.21 12.54 8.83
N SER A 201 -3.20 12.63 7.50
CA SER A 201 -4.10 13.47 6.71
C SER A 201 -4.99 12.61 5.82
N VAL A 202 -6.23 13.04 5.61
CA VAL A 202 -7.18 12.39 4.70
C VAL A 202 -7.41 13.29 3.49
N TYR A 203 -7.23 12.73 2.30
CA TYR A 203 -7.49 13.39 1.03
C TYR A 203 -8.63 12.70 0.30
N GLU A 204 -9.75 13.41 0.13
CA GLU A 204 -10.88 12.89 -0.64
C GLU A 204 -10.61 13.00 -2.14
N VAL A 205 -10.53 11.88 -2.84
CA VAL A 205 -10.43 11.84 -4.30
C VAL A 205 -11.84 11.84 -4.93
N PRO A 206 -12.10 12.69 -5.93
CA PRO A 206 -13.36 12.66 -6.66
C PRO A 206 -13.43 11.40 -7.54
N ALA A 207 -14.21 10.41 -7.12
CA ALA A 207 -14.37 9.17 -7.85
C ALA A 207 -15.77 8.56 -7.62
N ILE A 208 -16.23 7.74 -8.56
CA ILE A 208 -17.55 7.11 -8.54
C ILE A 208 -17.47 5.58 -8.28
N SER A 209 -16.27 5.03 -8.20
CA SER A 209 -16.01 3.60 -7.97
C SER A 209 -14.61 3.40 -7.45
N HIS A 210 -14.31 2.20 -6.93
CA HIS A 210 -12.96 1.80 -6.51
C HIS A 210 -11.92 2.01 -7.62
N ARG A 211 -12.19 1.54 -8.84
CA ARG A 211 -11.27 1.67 -9.97
C ARG A 211 -10.96 3.13 -10.30
N THR A 212 -11.96 3.99 -10.31
CA THR A 212 -11.76 5.41 -10.58
C THR A 212 -11.05 6.12 -9.41
N ALA A 213 -11.27 5.69 -8.16
CA ALA A 213 -10.56 6.19 -7.00
C ALA A 213 -9.06 5.82 -7.05
N VAL A 214 -8.74 4.56 -7.39
CA VAL A 214 -7.36 4.10 -7.62
C VAL A 214 -6.68 4.97 -8.67
N ILE A 215 -7.30 5.15 -9.85
CA ILE A 215 -6.74 5.95 -10.95
C ILE A 215 -6.56 7.41 -10.54
N ALA A 216 -7.57 8.01 -9.89
CA ALA A 216 -7.50 9.41 -9.44
C ALA A 216 -6.36 9.63 -8.44
N GLY A 217 -6.20 8.73 -7.47
CA GLY A 217 -5.09 8.78 -6.52
C GLY A 217 -3.72 8.59 -7.17
N LEU A 218 -3.59 7.63 -8.10
CA LEU A 218 -2.37 7.45 -8.90
C LEU A 218 -2.04 8.70 -9.72
N TRP A 219 -3.05 9.35 -10.31
CA TRP A 219 -2.86 10.59 -11.05
C TRP A 219 -2.40 11.75 -10.15
N LYS A 220 -2.92 11.82 -8.93
CA LYS A 220 -2.53 12.79 -7.91
C LYS A 220 -1.25 12.40 -7.15
N GLY A 221 -0.64 11.24 -7.45
CA GLY A 221 0.50 10.68 -6.74
C GLY A 221 1.57 11.69 -6.33
N PRO A 222 2.16 12.50 -7.25
CA PRO A 222 3.18 13.48 -6.87
C PRO A 222 2.70 14.56 -5.88
N GLN A 223 1.41 14.94 -5.94
CA GLN A 223 0.82 15.87 -4.98
C GLN A 223 0.68 15.22 -3.61
N LEU A 224 0.10 14.01 -3.55
CA LEU A 224 -0.12 13.29 -2.31
C LEU A 224 1.20 12.96 -1.59
N VAL A 225 2.23 12.56 -2.34
CA VAL A 225 3.57 12.29 -1.81
C VAL A 225 4.19 13.57 -1.21
N ARG A 226 4.05 14.72 -1.89
CA ARG A 226 4.51 16.00 -1.33
C ARG A 226 3.80 16.36 -0.03
N MET A 227 2.47 16.12 0.05
CA MET A 227 1.69 16.34 1.29
C MET A 227 2.19 15.46 2.44
N ALA A 228 2.49 14.17 2.18
CA ALA A 228 3.02 13.27 3.18
C ALA A 228 4.43 13.70 3.65
N ARG A 229 5.27 14.18 2.73
CA ARG A 229 6.64 14.57 3.04
C ARG A 229 6.77 15.96 3.69
N ARG A 230 5.97 16.94 3.25
CA ARG A 230 6.04 18.35 3.68
C ARG A 230 4.64 18.93 3.89
N PRO A 231 4.06 18.83 5.10
CA PRO A 231 2.69 19.26 5.36
C PRO A 231 2.46 20.78 5.24
N ASN A 232 3.52 21.59 5.31
CA ASN A 232 3.41 23.05 5.36
C ASN A 232 3.44 23.75 3.98
N LEU A 233 3.20 23.02 2.88
CA LEU A 233 3.20 23.55 1.49
C LEU A 233 1.81 23.47 0.81
N VAL A 234 0.73 23.49 1.61
CA VAL A 234 -0.65 23.61 1.08
C VAL A 234 -1.21 24.99 1.35
#